data_ef77da876fd87ec83190ad95e1c462f7
#
_entry.id   ef77da876fd87ec83190ad95e1c462f7
#
_cell.length_a   1.000
_cell.length_b   1.000
_cell.length_c   1.000
_cell.angle_alpha   90.00
_cell.angle_beta   90.00
_cell.angle_gamma   90.00
#
_symmetry.space_group_name_H-M   'P 1'
#
loop_
_entity.id
_entity.type
_entity.pdbx_description
1 polymer ?
#
loop_
_entity_poly.entity_id
_entity_poly.type
_entity_poly.pdbx_seq_one_letter_code
_entity_poly.pdbx_strand_id
1 'polypeptide(L)'
;MNILLVDCNFGEMPGHTVRRVNLKGEGGLVPVRRLLRGPDASGEKFRPDLLVQMEHLARRIFLSGLEELDCPKIFWALDSHLNLFWQRWYGRLFDLVLTPHPNLFNSLPAAWRLRNDARPFAMPGFGRAWRSHAQRRQTAAFVGVIDQNRPRRSRFAQFLQQRHHVDARPLSFQAMLDLYDDTRILPNESICREFNFRIMEGASCGCCVLTEDIGEDLHAHFEPGKEVLTYRHALELDELLSFFSVRPALTEKIGQAAQRRVQMNHLPEHRASELIRIFRSFSARTCAPGESERIFALACVQWARGNPAYRKHLPSLAALLERQDIHHDVTAMRLRLLLESGRMEDARNLLSEILAPESCGPDFSPDAEASLDIHTVCAVAALRLGNLPAFQACWRRQHGKKTELPAPANLFQGCLAWADMLARAGRLCQPGFQFDPARDCPESALEMFLMAEQWIPDEENRRLWVRKMTECCDKTPLLSLAVNCNARRSLDAPEDWRASLDYALACLRSFRLEEGLAEVEAAYGLARNAGQEAEFRLAADRQGIRCTRFTTPTGPRSFPTFS
;
A
#
# COMPACT_ATOMS: atom_id res chain seq x y z
N MET A 1 -17.73 9.63 28.81
CA MET A 1 -16.68 8.64 28.54
C MET A 1 -15.33 9.30 28.68
N ASN A 2 -14.35 8.56 29.19
CA ASN A 2 -12.95 8.94 29.22
C ASN A 2 -12.26 8.41 27.96
N ILE A 3 -11.76 9.28 27.10
CA ILE A 3 -11.15 8.93 25.82
C ILE A 3 -9.66 9.25 25.88
N LEU A 4 -8.81 8.26 25.58
CA LEU A 4 -7.37 8.43 25.44
C LEU A 4 -7.02 8.52 23.94
N LEU A 5 -6.60 9.70 23.50
CA LEU A 5 -6.10 9.96 22.13
C LEU A 5 -4.58 10.02 22.13
N VAL A 6 -3.94 9.16 21.35
CA VAL A 6 -2.49 9.10 21.21
C VAL A 6 -2.10 9.53 19.79
N ASP A 7 -1.33 10.59 19.69
CA ASP A 7 -0.86 11.24 18.45
C ASP A 7 -1.98 11.70 17.50
N CYS A 8 -3.23 11.76 17.96
CA CYS A 8 -4.35 12.25 17.16
C CYS A 8 -5.11 13.35 17.89
N ASN A 9 -5.77 14.21 17.09
CA ASN A 9 -6.61 15.29 17.59
C ASN A 9 -7.83 15.44 16.67
N PHE A 10 -9.02 15.26 17.24
CA PHE A 10 -10.31 15.48 16.56
C PHE A 10 -10.99 16.81 16.99
N GLY A 11 -10.25 17.71 17.62
CA GLY A 11 -10.85 18.90 18.20
C GLY A 11 -11.62 18.59 19.49
N GLU A 12 -12.70 19.34 19.74
CA GLU A 12 -13.55 19.13 20.92
C GLU A 12 -14.49 17.93 20.72
N MET A 13 -14.71 17.19 21.80
CA MET A 13 -15.66 16.09 21.87
C MET A 13 -16.66 16.36 23.03
N PRO A 14 -17.72 17.14 22.79
CA PRO A 14 -18.65 17.54 23.84
C PRO A 14 -19.25 16.34 24.56
N GLY A 15 -19.36 16.42 25.90
CA GLY A 15 -19.88 15.33 26.75
C GLY A 15 -18.88 14.19 27.01
N HIS A 16 -17.60 14.36 26.63
CA HIS A 16 -16.54 13.38 26.88
C HIS A 16 -15.33 14.03 27.57
N THR A 17 -14.67 13.27 28.47
CA THR A 17 -13.37 13.63 29.05
C THR A 17 -12.27 13.11 28.13
N VAL A 18 -11.51 13.99 27.49
CA VAL A 18 -10.50 13.59 26.50
C VAL A 18 -9.10 13.89 27.03
N ARG A 19 -8.31 12.83 27.21
CA ARG A 19 -6.86 12.96 27.45
C ARG A 19 -6.12 12.80 26.11
N ARG A 20 -5.39 13.85 25.74
CA ARG A 20 -4.55 13.86 24.52
C ARG A 20 -3.09 13.71 24.91
N VAL A 21 -2.44 12.72 24.34
CA VAL A 21 -1.01 12.47 24.50
C VAL A 21 -0.32 12.58 23.16
N ASN A 22 0.66 13.45 23.08
CA ASN A 22 1.47 13.63 21.89
C ASN A 22 2.89 13.12 22.16
N LEU A 23 3.29 12.10 21.41
CA LEU A 23 4.57 11.40 21.56
C LEU A 23 5.66 11.93 20.60
N LYS A 24 5.52 13.18 20.12
CA LYS A 24 6.45 13.80 19.13
C LYS A 24 7.93 13.73 19.51
N GLY A 25 8.24 13.76 20.79
CA GLY A 25 9.62 13.65 21.31
C GLY A 25 10.15 12.23 21.42
N GLU A 26 9.28 11.25 21.27
CA GLU A 26 9.55 9.84 21.56
C GLU A 26 9.57 9.02 20.27
N GLY A 27 10.20 7.88 20.33
CA GLY A 27 10.17 6.87 19.27
C GLY A 27 10.42 5.50 19.88
N GLY A 28 9.97 4.45 19.18
CA GLY A 28 10.16 3.08 19.64
C GLY A 28 9.05 2.56 20.54
N LEU A 29 9.41 1.92 21.64
CA LEU A 29 8.47 1.19 22.51
C LEU A 29 8.02 2.07 23.67
N VAL A 30 6.72 2.32 23.80
CA VAL A 30 6.13 3.13 24.86
C VAL A 30 5.13 2.29 25.67
N PRO A 31 5.36 2.02 26.95
CA PRO A 31 4.40 1.31 27.80
C PRO A 31 3.10 2.10 27.96
N VAL A 32 1.94 1.48 27.68
CA VAL A 32 0.63 2.15 27.76
C VAL A 32 0.35 2.68 29.17
N ARG A 33 0.76 1.98 30.23
CA ARG A 33 0.64 2.42 31.63
C ARG A 33 1.26 3.79 31.90
N ARG A 34 2.26 4.21 31.10
CA ARG A 34 2.87 5.53 31.22
C ARG A 34 1.89 6.64 30.82
N LEU A 35 1.01 6.37 29.84
CA LEU A 35 0.02 7.32 29.31
C LEU A 35 -1.16 7.52 30.28
N LEU A 36 -1.31 6.61 31.23
CA LEU A 36 -2.39 6.63 32.24
C LEU A 36 -1.97 7.37 33.53
N ARG A 37 -0.72 7.83 33.64
CA ARG A 37 -0.24 8.51 34.84
C ARG A 37 -0.92 9.86 35.03
N GLY A 38 -1.14 10.22 36.29
CA GLY A 38 -1.81 11.46 36.70
C GLY A 38 -3.35 11.31 36.80
N PRO A 39 -3.97 12.22 37.56
CA PRO A 39 -5.41 12.22 37.78
C PRO A 39 -6.16 12.63 36.50
N ASP A 40 -7.45 12.31 36.44
CA ASP A 40 -8.39 12.89 35.50
C ASP A 40 -8.91 14.26 36.02
N ALA A 41 -9.93 14.82 35.36
CA ALA A 41 -10.53 16.10 35.75
C ALA A 41 -11.25 16.05 37.12
N SER A 42 -11.58 14.84 37.63
CA SER A 42 -12.20 14.65 38.96
C SER A 42 -11.17 14.44 40.06
N GLY A 43 -9.87 14.34 39.73
CA GLY A 43 -8.81 14.00 40.67
C GLY A 43 -8.59 12.51 40.88
N GLU A 44 -9.34 11.66 40.19
CA GLU A 44 -9.19 10.21 40.23
C GLU A 44 -8.19 9.69 39.22
N LYS A 45 -7.76 8.43 39.40
CA LYS A 45 -6.88 7.76 38.43
C LYS A 45 -7.61 7.63 37.08
N PHE A 46 -7.04 8.20 36.04
CA PHE A 46 -7.63 8.15 34.70
C PHE A 46 -7.75 6.71 34.20
N ARG A 47 -8.97 6.29 33.89
CA ARG A 47 -9.31 5.00 33.27
C ARG A 47 -10.02 5.28 31.95
N PRO A 48 -9.41 4.93 30.81
CA PRO A 48 -10.03 5.16 29.50
C PRO A 48 -11.19 4.17 29.26
N ASP A 49 -12.29 4.67 28.73
CA ASP A 49 -13.38 3.88 28.13
C ASP A 49 -13.07 3.55 26.65
N LEU A 50 -12.15 4.30 26.04
CA LEU A 50 -11.69 4.14 24.65
C LEU A 50 -10.26 4.62 24.51
N LEU A 51 -9.40 3.81 23.86
CA LEU A 51 -8.08 4.23 23.37
C LEU A 51 -8.11 4.35 21.85
N VAL A 52 -7.59 5.46 21.32
CA VAL A 52 -7.33 5.65 19.89
C VAL A 52 -5.87 6.02 19.70
N GLN A 53 -5.13 5.21 18.99
CA GLN A 53 -3.77 5.53 18.57
C GLN A 53 -3.73 5.80 17.07
N MET A 54 -3.30 6.99 16.67
CA MET A 54 -3.00 7.29 15.28
C MET A 54 -1.55 6.90 14.95
N GLU A 55 -1.32 6.38 13.75
CA GLU A 55 0.02 6.16 13.22
C GLU A 55 0.80 7.48 13.15
N HIS A 56 2.00 7.51 13.73
CA HIS A 56 2.88 8.66 13.61
C HIS A 56 3.73 8.54 12.33
N LEU A 57 3.57 9.46 11.38
CA LEU A 57 4.17 9.37 10.04
C LEU A 57 5.70 9.50 10.03
N ALA A 58 6.25 10.38 10.87
CA ALA A 58 7.69 10.62 10.92
C ALA A 58 8.47 9.64 11.80
N ARG A 59 7.81 8.97 12.72
CA ARG A 59 8.43 8.05 13.70
C ARG A 59 7.53 6.84 13.88
N ARG A 60 8.10 5.71 14.27
CA ARG A 60 7.30 4.53 14.62
C ARG A 60 7.21 4.43 16.13
N ILE A 61 5.98 4.39 16.61
CA ILE A 61 5.64 4.32 18.04
C ILE A 61 4.76 3.10 18.24
N PHE A 62 5.25 2.17 19.02
CA PHE A 62 4.54 0.95 19.40
C PHE A 62 4.16 1.03 20.88
N LEU A 63 2.87 0.97 21.18
CA LEU A 63 2.38 0.88 22.54
C LEU A 63 2.48 -0.57 23.03
N SER A 64 3.20 -0.81 24.10
CA SER A 64 3.25 -2.11 24.78
C SER A 64 2.32 -2.15 25.98
N GLY A 65 1.86 -3.34 26.36
CA GLY A 65 0.94 -3.53 27.47
C GLY A 65 -0.50 -3.13 27.15
N LEU A 66 -0.91 -3.19 25.89
CA LEU A 66 -2.29 -2.88 25.46
C LEU A 66 -3.32 -3.84 26.08
N GLU A 67 -2.92 -5.06 26.43
CA GLU A 67 -3.71 -6.06 27.15
C GLU A 67 -4.06 -5.65 28.59
N GLU A 68 -3.31 -4.71 29.18
CA GLU A 68 -3.59 -4.15 30.50
C GLU A 68 -4.83 -3.23 30.52
N LEU A 69 -5.38 -2.90 29.34
CA LEU A 69 -6.55 -2.03 29.20
C LEU A 69 -7.81 -2.84 28.96
N ASP A 70 -8.80 -2.66 29.84
CA ASP A 70 -10.13 -3.28 29.76
C ASP A 70 -11.09 -2.53 28.81
N CYS A 71 -10.59 -1.58 28.01
CA CYS A 71 -11.39 -0.77 27.09
C CYS A 71 -11.12 -1.13 25.63
N PRO A 72 -12.08 -0.84 24.72
CA PRO A 72 -11.85 -0.91 23.28
C PRO A 72 -10.66 -0.07 22.83
N LYS A 73 -9.93 -0.62 21.86
CA LYS A 73 -8.70 -0.04 21.31
C LYS A 73 -8.83 0.08 19.79
N ILE A 74 -8.58 1.27 19.28
CA ILE A 74 -8.62 1.60 17.84
C ILE A 74 -7.23 2.00 17.39
N PHE A 75 -6.75 1.39 16.30
CA PHE A 75 -5.56 1.84 15.58
C PHE A 75 -5.98 2.60 14.33
N TRP A 76 -5.56 3.86 14.20
CA TRP A 76 -5.76 4.65 13.00
C TRP A 76 -4.49 4.61 12.15
N ALA A 77 -4.49 3.71 11.16
CA ALA A 77 -3.40 3.51 10.20
C ALA A 77 -3.56 4.46 9.01
N LEU A 78 -2.53 5.23 8.71
CA LEU A 78 -2.55 6.24 7.64
C LEU A 78 -1.82 5.79 6.38
N ASP A 79 -0.55 5.39 6.51
CA ASP A 79 0.30 5.01 5.37
C ASP A 79 0.28 3.50 5.12
N SER A 80 -0.90 2.87 5.16
CA SER A 80 -1.04 1.42 5.01
C SER A 80 -0.55 0.91 3.66
N HIS A 81 -0.63 1.72 2.61
CA HIS A 81 -0.09 1.44 1.29
C HIS A 81 1.44 1.17 1.29
N LEU A 82 2.18 1.66 2.29
CA LEU A 82 3.62 1.42 2.48
C LEU A 82 3.95 0.60 3.73
N ASN A 83 3.04 0.50 4.68
CA ASN A 83 3.33 -0.02 6.01
C ASN A 83 2.56 -1.31 6.37
N LEU A 84 1.77 -1.85 5.44
CA LEU A 84 0.94 -3.03 5.69
C LEU A 84 1.76 -4.23 6.20
N PHE A 85 3.02 -4.37 5.78
CA PHE A 85 3.88 -5.49 6.14
C PHE A 85 4.10 -5.64 7.67
N TRP A 86 4.06 -4.54 8.44
CA TRP A 86 4.11 -4.57 9.90
C TRP A 86 2.75 -4.22 10.54
N GLN A 87 1.95 -3.36 9.92
CA GLN A 87 0.64 -2.94 10.45
C GLN A 87 -0.35 -4.11 10.56
N ARG A 88 -0.26 -5.12 9.67
CA ARG A 88 -1.06 -6.33 9.75
C ARG A 88 -0.85 -7.12 11.06
N TRP A 89 0.35 -7.04 11.63
CA TRP A 89 0.66 -7.61 12.94
C TRP A 89 0.20 -6.69 14.06
N TYR A 90 0.63 -5.44 14.02
CA TYR A 90 0.34 -4.49 15.08
C TYR A 90 -1.17 -4.21 15.22
N GLY A 91 -1.90 -4.11 14.11
CA GLY A 91 -3.34 -3.91 14.10
C GLY A 91 -4.14 -5.04 14.79
N ARG A 92 -3.58 -6.26 14.89
CA ARG A 92 -4.20 -7.37 15.61
C ARG A 92 -4.26 -7.18 17.13
N LEU A 93 -3.48 -6.24 17.68
CA LEU A 93 -3.53 -5.84 19.08
C LEU A 93 -4.72 -4.93 19.41
N PHE A 94 -5.38 -4.41 18.38
CA PHE A 94 -6.50 -3.49 18.49
C PHE A 94 -7.80 -4.19 18.13
N ASP A 95 -8.90 -3.66 18.64
CA ASP A 95 -10.23 -4.20 18.37
C ASP A 95 -10.74 -3.76 17.00
N LEU A 96 -10.23 -2.65 16.47
CA LEU A 96 -10.56 -2.11 15.16
C LEU A 96 -9.38 -1.36 14.55
N VAL A 97 -9.24 -1.43 13.22
CA VAL A 97 -8.36 -0.56 12.44
C VAL A 97 -9.21 0.42 11.65
N LEU A 98 -8.89 1.71 11.78
CA LEU A 98 -9.42 2.77 10.93
C LEU A 98 -8.33 3.17 9.93
N THR A 99 -8.68 3.36 8.66
CA THR A 99 -7.68 3.67 7.62
C THR A 99 -8.36 4.27 6.38
N PRO A 100 -7.68 5.15 5.63
CA PRO A 100 -8.17 5.55 4.31
C PRO A 100 -8.14 4.39 3.28
N HIS A 101 -7.50 3.24 3.61
CA HIS A 101 -7.26 2.11 2.71
C HIS A 101 -7.78 0.77 3.29
N PRO A 102 -9.08 0.64 3.63
CA PRO A 102 -9.60 -0.56 4.27
C PRO A 102 -9.43 -1.82 3.41
N ASN A 103 -9.47 -1.69 2.08
CA ASN A 103 -9.34 -2.82 1.16
C ASN A 103 -7.98 -3.52 1.26
N LEU A 104 -6.91 -2.81 1.65
CA LEU A 104 -5.60 -3.42 1.86
C LEU A 104 -5.63 -4.44 3.01
N PHE A 105 -6.33 -4.13 4.10
CA PHE A 105 -6.49 -5.04 5.24
C PHE A 105 -7.52 -6.13 4.97
N ASN A 106 -8.65 -5.77 4.36
CA ASN A 106 -9.76 -6.69 4.14
C ASN A 106 -9.44 -7.74 3.06
N SER A 107 -8.48 -7.46 2.16
CA SER A 107 -7.96 -8.42 1.18
C SER A 107 -6.87 -9.36 1.72
N LEU A 108 -6.43 -9.19 2.98
CA LEU A 108 -5.45 -10.09 3.57
C LEU A 108 -6.00 -11.52 3.67
N PRO A 109 -5.15 -12.54 3.50
CA PRO A 109 -5.48 -13.93 3.77
C PRO A 109 -6.07 -14.11 5.17
N ALA A 110 -6.97 -15.08 5.36
CA ALA A 110 -7.69 -15.27 6.62
C ALA A 110 -6.76 -15.37 7.84
N ALA A 111 -5.60 -16.05 7.69
CA ALA A 111 -4.59 -16.15 8.76
C ALA A 111 -3.95 -14.80 9.16
N TRP A 112 -4.05 -13.81 8.30
CA TRP A 112 -3.47 -12.47 8.53
C TRP A 112 -4.52 -11.42 8.83
N ARG A 113 -5.80 -11.78 8.76
CA ARG A 113 -6.88 -10.84 9.01
C ARG A 113 -6.81 -10.25 10.42
N LEU A 114 -7.23 -9.02 10.50
CA LEU A 114 -7.50 -8.37 11.76
C LEU A 114 -8.63 -9.11 12.50
N ARG A 115 -8.73 -8.92 13.79
CA ARG A 115 -9.85 -9.46 14.60
C ARG A 115 -11.20 -8.89 14.16
N ASN A 116 -11.21 -7.66 13.66
CA ASN A 116 -12.32 -6.99 13.00
C ASN A 116 -11.86 -6.47 11.65
N ASP A 117 -12.80 -6.29 10.73
CA ASP A 117 -12.49 -5.66 9.44
C ASP A 117 -12.00 -4.23 9.62
N ALA A 118 -11.11 -3.79 8.74
CA ALA A 118 -10.73 -2.39 8.68
C ALA A 118 -11.89 -1.55 8.12
N ARG A 119 -12.05 -0.31 8.64
CA ARG A 119 -13.10 0.61 8.21
C ARG A 119 -12.52 1.87 7.58
N PRO A 120 -13.22 2.45 6.57
CA PRO A 120 -12.77 3.67 5.92
C PRO A 120 -12.79 4.85 6.91
N PHE A 121 -11.64 5.51 7.05
CA PHE A 121 -11.52 6.68 7.92
C PHE A 121 -10.33 7.53 7.46
N ALA A 122 -10.62 8.57 6.69
CA ALA A 122 -9.60 9.48 6.20
C ALA A 122 -9.30 10.60 7.21
N MET A 123 -8.15 11.25 7.04
CA MET A 123 -7.83 12.48 7.76
C MET A 123 -8.94 13.52 7.53
N PRO A 124 -9.25 14.34 8.53
CA PRO A 124 -10.21 15.43 8.35
C PRO A 124 -9.69 16.46 7.36
N GLY A 125 -10.63 17.10 6.68
CA GLY A 125 -10.37 18.32 5.92
C GLY A 125 -10.42 19.57 6.82
N PHE A 126 -10.46 20.74 6.18
CA PHE A 126 -10.37 22.03 6.85
C PHE A 126 -11.57 22.90 6.48
N GLY A 127 -12.10 23.65 7.45
CA GLY A 127 -13.09 24.68 7.21
C GLY A 127 -12.44 25.90 6.55
N ARG A 128 -12.68 26.07 5.23
CA ARG A 128 -12.17 27.22 4.45
C ARG A 128 -13.34 27.98 3.83
N ALA A 129 -13.22 29.31 3.75
CA ALA A 129 -14.20 30.14 3.04
C ALA A 129 -14.12 29.86 1.53
N TRP A 130 -15.29 29.86 0.88
CA TRP A 130 -15.34 29.70 -0.57
C TRP A 130 -14.74 30.92 -1.28
N ARG A 131 -13.93 30.69 -2.30
CA ARG A 131 -13.42 31.71 -3.21
C ARG A 131 -13.68 31.27 -4.65
N SER A 132 -14.36 32.10 -5.44
CA SER A 132 -14.68 31.80 -6.84
C SER A 132 -13.42 31.58 -7.68
N HIS A 133 -13.46 30.63 -8.59
CA HIS A 133 -12.36 30.34 -9.50
C HIS A 133 -12.00 31.49 -10.43
N ALA A 134 -12.96 32.40 -10.71
CA ALA A 134 -12.70 33.64 -11.44
C ALA A 134 -11.74 34.60 -10.70
N GLN A 135 -11.67 34.49 -9.38
CA GLN A 135 -10.80 35.31 -8.53
C GLN A 135 -9.45 34.68 -8.23
N ARG A 136 -9.24 33.40 -8.63
CA ARG A 136 -8.01 32.65 -8.36
C ARG A 136 -6.98 32.92 -9.43
N ARG A 137 -5.77 33.29 -9.05
CA ARG A 137 -4.67 33.65 -9.94
C ARG A 137 -3.97 32.44 -10.54
N GLN A 138 -3.95 31.31 -9.81
CA GLN A 138 -3.25 30.11 -10.25
C GLN A 138 -4.21 29.19 -11.01
N THR A 139 -3.84 28.83 -12.23
CA THR A 139 -4.57 27.82 -13.01
C THR A 139 -4.44 26.44 -12.37
N ALA A 140 -3.21 26.04 -12.07
CA ALA A 140 -2.91 24.80 -11.37
C ALA A 140 -1.71 24.97 -10.44
N ALA A 141 -1.64 24.17 -9.37
CA ALA A 141 -0.49 24.11 -8.47
C ALA A 141 -0.24 22.69 -7.99
N PHE A 142 0.99 22.40 -7.63
CA PHE A 142 1.38 21.15 -6.97
C PHE A 142 2.35 21.44 -5.83
N VAL A 143 2.03 20.94 -4.64
CA VAL A 143 2.90 21.04 -3.46
C VAL A 143 3.29 19.63 -3.03
N GLY A 144 4.58 19.38 -2.87
CA GLY A 144 5.08 18.08 -2.42
C GLY A 144 6.60 18.04 -2.36
N VAL A 145 7.11 17.12 -1.58
CA VAL A 145 8.55 16.83 -1.53
C VAL A 145 8.93 16.02 -2.76
N ILE A 146 9.91 16.53 -3.50
CA ILE A 146 10.50 15.89 -4.68
C ILE A 146 11.91 15.50 -4.31
N ASP A 147 12.17 14.20 -4.26
CA ASP A 147 13.47 13.64 -3.91
C ASP A 147 13.76 12.38 -4.73
N GLN A 148 15.02 11.91 -4.66
CA GLN A 148 15.48 10.71 -5.37
C GLN A 148 14.77 9.42 -4.93
N ASN A 149 14.18 9.38 -3.74
CA ASN A 149 13.47 8.21 -3.22
C ASN A 149 12.04 8.11 -3.80
N ARG A 150 11.60 9.15 -4.54
CA ARG A 150 10.28 9.24 -5.16
C ARG A 150 10.38 9.51 -6.66
N PRO A 151 11.01 8.62 -7.44
CA PRO A 151 11.32 8.88 -8.85
C PRO A 151 10.08 9.11 -9.72
N ARG A 152 8.95 8.48 -9.41
CA ARG A 152 7.69 8.71 -10.12
C ARG A 152 7.17 10.12 -9.87
N ARG A 153 7.20 10.60 -8.63
CA ARG A 153 6.82 11.98 -8.28
C ARG A 153 7.73 13.02 -8.93
N SER A 154 9.02 12.72 -9.07
CA SER A 154 9.95 13.60 -9.80
C SER A 154 9.55 13.71 -11.27
N ARG A 155 9.17 12.59 -11.93
CA ARG A 155 8.66 12.62 -13.32
C ARG A 155 7.31 13.31 -13.43
N PHE A 156 6.41 13.12 -12.48
CA PHE A 156 5.14 13.84 -12.41
C PHE A 156 5.35 15.35 -12.32
N ALA A 157 6.25 15.82 -11.46
CA ALA A 157 6.59 17.23 -11.34
C ALA A 157 7.21 17.78 -12.62
N GLN A 158 8.12 17.04 -13.24
CA GLN A 158 8.73 17.38 -14.53
C GLN A 158 7.67 17.47 -15.64
N PHE A 159 6.75 16.50 -15.71
CA PHE A 159 5.62 16.52 -16.64
C PHE A 159 4.76 17.78 -16.44
N LEU A 160 4.38 18.11 -15.21
CA LEU A 160 3.60 19.30 -14.91
C LEU A 160 4.31 20.58 -15.30
N GLN A 161 5.60 20.69 -15.04
CA GLN A 161 6.40 21.87 -15.39
C GLN A 161 6.53 22.02 -16.91
N GLN A 162 6.90 20.96 -17.62
CA GLN A 162 7.17 21.01 -19.07
C GLN A 162 5.91 21.21 -19.91
N ARG A 163 4.78 20.59 -19.51
CA ARG A 163 3.54 20.60 -20.30
C ARG A 163 2.54 21.65 -19.88
N HIS A 164 2.53 22.02 -18.60
CA HIS A 164 1.50 22.89 -18.03
C HIS A 164 2.05 24.07 -17.25
N HIS A 165 3.38 24.27 -17.23
CA HIS A 165 4.07 25.38 -16.53
C HIS A 165 3.74 25.46 -15.03
N VAL A 166 3.53 24.30 -14.40
CA VAL A 166 3.25 24.17 -12.97
C VAL A 166 4.53 23.79 -12.23
N ASP A 167 5.01 24.69 -11.39
CA ASP A 167 6.15 24.43 -10.52
C ASP A 167 5.75 23.60 -9.31
N ALA A 168 6.56 22.58 -9.06
CA ALA A 168 6.43 21.75 -7.87
C ALA A 168 7.45 22.17 -6.82
N ARG A 169 6.98 22.49 -5.60
CA ARG A 169 7.86 22.92 -4.50
C ARG A 169 7.30 22.50 -3.14
N PRO A 170 8.17 22.23 -2.15
CA PRO A 170 7.73 22.08 -0.78
C PRO A 170 7.34 23.43 -0.19
N LEU A 171 6.27 23.45 0.60
CA LEU A 171 5.81 24.62 1.35
C LEU A 171 5.48 24.22 2.79
N SER A 172 5.47 25.22 3.70
CA SER A 172 4.86 25.03 5.01
C SER A 172 3.36 24.76 4.86
N PHE A 173 2.76 24.11 5.83
CA PHE A 173 1.35 23.74 5.79
C PHE A 173 0.43 24.95 5.51
N GLN A 174 0.64 26.06 6.21
CA GLN A 174 -0.17 27.28 6.00
C GLN A 174 0.04 27.86 4.61
N ALA A 175 1.29 28.01 4.16
CA ALA A 175 1.59 28.52 2.83
C ALA A 175 1.04 27.63 1.70
N MET A 176 0.95 26.32 1.93
CA MET A 176 0.31 25.38 1.02
C MET A 176 -1.20 25.64 0.93
N LEU A 177 -1.88 25.80 2.06
CA LEU A 177 -3.32 26.11 2.08
C LEU A 177 -3.61 27.45 1.40
N ASP A 178 -2.80 28.47 1.65
CA ASP A 178 -2.95 29.80 1.03
C ASP A 178 -2.75 29.74 -0.50
N LEU A 179 -1.81 28.89 -0.97
CA LEU A 179 -1.64 28.63 -2.40
C LEU A 179 -2.87 27.90 -2.97
N TYR A 180 -3.40 26.89 -2.27
CA TYR A 180 -4.56 26.13 -2.74
C TYR A 180 -5.84 26.98 -2.78
N ASP A 181 -6.03 27.92 -1.86
CA ASP A 181 -7.12 28.91 -1.90
C ASP A 181 -7.06 29.80 -3.15
N ASP A 182 -5.88 29.99 -3.72
CA ASP A 182 -5.66 30.79 -4.95
C ASP A 182 -5.52 29.92 -6.22
N THR A 183 -5.73 28.60 -6.12
CA THR A 183 -5.55 27.61 -7.19
C THR A 183 -6.89 27.05 -7.66
N ARG A 184 -7.09 26.96 -9.00
CA ARG A 184 -8.30 26.39 -9.61
C ARG A 184 -8.24 24.85 -9.70
N ILE A 185 -7.12 24.31 -10.16
CA ILE A 185 -6.94 22.88 -10.43
C ILE A 185 -5.79 22.35 -9.59
N LEU A 186 -6.01 21.23 -8.91
CA LEU A 186 -4.98 20.55 -8.14
C LEU A 186 -4.72 19.14 -8.69
N PRO A 187 -3.69 18.96 -9.55
CA PRO A 187 -3.27 17.65 -9.96
C PRO A 187 -2.65 16.90 -8.78
N ASN A 188 -2.99 15.63 -8.63
CA ASN A 188 -2.52 14.76 -7.56
C ASN A 188 -1.95 13.46 -8.10
N GLU A 189 -0.78 13.07 -7.63
CA GLU A 189 -0.14 11.78 -7.85
C GLU A 189 -0.25 10.95 -6.57
N SER A 190 -0.73 9.71 -6.71
CA SER A 190 -0.88 8.74 -5.62
C SER A 190 0.28 7.76 -5.61
N ILE A 191 1.02 7.68 -4.49
CA ILE A 191 2.06 6.67 -4.31
C ILE A 191 1.38 5.34 -3.98
N CYS A 192 1.68 4.29 -4.74
CA CYS A 192 1.11 2.97 -4.50
C CYS A 192 -0.43 2.97 -4.37
N ARG A 193 -1.12 3.82 -5.15
CA ARG A 193 -2.59 3.96 -5.16
C ARG A 193 -3.16 4.43 -3.81
N GLU A 194 -2.50 5.36 -3.16
CA GLU A 194 -2.94 5.92 -1.89
C GLU A 194 -4.05 6.97 -2.04
N PHE A 195 -4.97 7.02 -1.08
CA PHE A 195 -5.79 8.19 -0.80
C PHE A 195 -4.97 9.14 0.08
N ASN A 196 -4.25 10.09 -0.52
CA ASN A 196 -3.35 10.97 0.20
C ASN A 196 -4.01 12.25 0.72
N PHE A 197 -3.34 12.94 1.64
CA PHE A 197 -3.84 14.15 2.26
C PHE A 197 -4.16 15.27 1.27
N ARG A 198 -3.40 15.38 0.16
CA ARG A 198 -3.58 16.42 -0.85
C ARG A 198 -4.98 16.43 -1.46
N ILE A 199 -5.63 15.27 -1.58
CA ILE A 199 -7.01 15.18 -2.08
C ILE A 199 -7.93 15.94 -1.12
N MET A 200 -7.81 15.68 0.19
CA MET A 200 -8.63 16.32 1.21
C MET A 200 -8.28 17.82 1.39
N GLU A 201 -7.00 18.16 1.35
CA GLU A 201 -6.49 19.53 1.45
C GLU A 201 -6.98 20.38 0.27
N GLY A 202 -6.85 19.88 -0.95
CA GLY A 202 -7.32 20.56 -2.16
C GLY A 202 -8.84 20.73 -2.20
N ALA A 203 -9.57 19.68 -1.84
CA ALA A 203 -11.03 19.73 -1.73
C ALA A 203 -11.48 20.75 -0.66
N SER A 204 -10.78 20.81 0.48
CA SER A 204 -11.06 21.80 1.55
C SER A 204 -10.92 23.25 1.05
N CYS A 205 -9.94 23.52 0.19
CA CYS A 205 -9.72 24.83 -0.43
C CYS A 205 -10.58 25.06 -1.67
N GLY A 206 -11.44 24.11 -2.05
CA GLY A 206 -12.32 24.23 -3.21
C GLY A 206 -11.59 24.14 -4.55
N CYS A 207 -10.46 23.45 -4.62
CA CYS A 207 -9.80 23.15 -5.88
C CYS A 207 -10.59 22.06 -6.64
N CYS A 208 -10.58 22.12 -7.97
CA CYS A 208 -10.90 20.97 -8.82
C CYS A 208 -9.74 19.97 -8.73
N VAL A 209 -9.89 18.93 -7.93
CA VAL A 209 -8.85 17.92 -7.71
C VAL A 209 -8.87 16.91 -8.85
N LEU A 210 -7.72 16.73 -9.53
CA LEU A 210 -7.49 15.68 -10.53
C LEU A 210 -6.59 14.62 -9.89
N THR A 211 -7.12 13.43 -9.63
CA THR A 211 -6.38 12.35 -8.95
C THR A 211 -6.38 11.07 -9.76
N GLU A 212 -5.47 10.17 -9.44
CA GLU A 212 -5.53 8.81 -10.00
C GLU A 212 -6.79 8.09 -9.54
N ASP A 213 -7.32 7.24 -10.42
CA ASP A 213 -8.41 6.34 -10.04
C ASP A 213 -7.87 5.24 -9.13
N ILE A 214 -8.17 5.33 -7.85
CA ILE A 214 -7.80 4.37 -6.82
C ILE A 214 -8.97 3.48 -6.37
N GLY A 215 -10.10 3.56 -7.07
CA GLY A 215 -11.28 2.73 -6.82
C GLY A 215 -12.03 3.07 -5.55
N GLU A 216 -12.54 2.04 -4.87
CA GLU A 216 -13.44 2.16 -3.71
C GLU A 216 -12.89 3.03 -2.56
N ASP A 217 -11.58 3.05 -2.36
CA ASP A 217 -10.96 3.89 -1.32
C ASP A 217 -11.16 5.40 -1.60
N LEU A 218 -11.27 5.82 -2.88
CA LEU A 218 -11.65 7.18 -3.25
C LEU A 218 -13.17 7.38 -3.12
N HIS A 219 -13.94 6.41 -3.63
CA HIS A 219 -15.40 6.49 -3.69
C HIS A 219 -16.05 6.55 -2.30
N ALA A 220 -15.40 6.01 -1.27
CA ALA A 220 -15.84 6.13 0.11
C ALA A 220 -15.89 7.59 0.62
N HIS A 221 -15.16 8.50 -0.03
CA HIS A 221 -14.98 9.88 0.42
C HIS A 221 -15.52 10.92 -0.58
N PHE A 222 -15.37 10.67 -1.88
CA PHE A 222 -15.77 11.59 -2.95
C PHE A 222 -16.44 10.85 -4.11
N GLU A 223 -17.33 11.55 -4.83
CA GLU A 223 -17.96 11.04 -6.05
C GLU A 223 -17.12 11.45 -7.27
N PRO A 224 -16.47 10.48 -7.98
CA PRO A 224 -15.71 10.76 -9.19
C PRO A 224 -16.60 11.36 -10.29
N GLY A 225 -16.07 12.33 -11.03
CA GLY A 225 -16.78 13.07 -12.07
C GLY A 225 -17.63 14.23 -11.56
N LYS A 226 -17.93 14.31 -10.26
CA LYS A 226 -18.72 15.40 -9.66
C LYS A 226 -17.96 16.20 -8.63
N GLU A 227 -17.23 15.54 -7.74
CA GLU A 227 -16.51 16.15 -6.61
C GLU A 227 -14.99 16.10 -6.83
N VAL A 228 -14.51 15.09 -7.56
CA VAL A 228 -13.12 14.94 -8.01
C VAL A 228 -13.11 14.40 -9.44
N LEU A 229 -12.05 14.68 -10.19
CA LEU A 229 -11.82 14.08 -11.50
C LEU A 229 -10.74 13.01 -11.40
N THR A 230 -10.92 11.92 -12.15
CA THR A 230 -9.95 10.81 -12.13
C THR A 230 -9.24 10.66 -13.48
N TYR A 231 -8.00 10.16 -13.42
CA TYR A 231 -7.21 9.79 -14.58
C TYR A 231 -6.47 8.47 -14.32
N ARG A 232 -6.11 7.74 -15.37
CA ARG A 232 -5.42 6.45 -15.29
C ARG A 232 -3.93 6.54 -15.58
N HIS A 233 -3.51 7.55 -16.36
CA HIS A 233 -2.11 7.74 -16.79
C HIS A 233 -1.86 9.18 -17.26
N ALA A 234 -0.58 9.50 -17.53
CA ALA A 234 -0.12 10.84 -17.88
C ALA A 234 -0.86 11.46 -19.09
N LEU A 235 -1.23 10.66 -20.10
CA LEU A 235 -1.92 11.16 -21.29
C LEU A 235 -3.33 11.66 -20.96
N GLU A 236 -4.09 10.92 -20.16
CA GLU A 236 -5.41 11.40 -19.70
C GLU A 236 -5.29 12.65 -18.83
N LEU A 237 -4.30 12.70 -17.94
CA LEU A 237 -4.05 13.89 -17.13
C LEU A 237 -3.70 15.11 -18.01
N ASP A 238 -2.84 14.93 -19.04
CA ASP A 238 -2.51 15.98 -20.01
C ASP A 238 -3.76 16.53 -20.70
N GLU A 239 -4.66 15.65 -21.13
CA GLU A 239 -5.92 16.01 -21.76
C GLU A 239 -6.86 16.74 -20.79
N LEU A 240 -7.01 16.24 -19.56
CA LEU A 240 -7.84 16.87 -18.54
C LEU A 240 -7.32 18.26 -18.16
N LEU A 241 -6.02 18.39 -17.88
CA LEU A 241 -5.40 19.67 -17.58
C LEU A 241 -5.59 20.68 -18.72
N SER A 242 -5.33 20.26 -19.97
CA SER A 242 -5.52 21.10 -21.15
C SER A 242 -6.98 21.53 -21.33
N PHE A 243 -7.94 20.63 -21.09
CA PHE A 243 -9.36 20.90 -21.25
C PHE A 243 -9.89 21.84 -20.15
N PHE A 244 -9.56 21.59 -18.89
CA PHE A 244 -10.12 22.32 -17.76
C PHE A 244 -9.39 23.64 -17.49
N SER A 245 -8.13 23.81 -17.89
CA SER A 245 -7.37 25.06 -17.70
C SER A 245 -8.04 26.29 -18.30
N VAL A 246 -8.71 26.11 -19.44
CA VAL A 246 -9.42 27.17 -20.19
C VAL A 246 -10.92 27.24 -19.87
N ARG A 247 -11.41 26.46 -18.90
CA ARG A 247 -12.84 26.38 -18.52
C ARG A 247 -13.07 26.58 -17.02
N PRO A 248 -12.86 27.79 -16.51
CA PRO A 248 -12.95 28.05 -15.06
C PRO A 248 -14.34 27.76 -14.47
N ALA A 249 -15.41 27.93 -15.22
CA ALA A 249 -16.76 27.60 -14.74
C ALA A 249 -16.97 26.11 -14.47
N LEU A 250 -16.36 25.21 -15.26
CA LEU A 250 -16.42 23.78 -14.99
C LEU A 250 -15.58 23.38 -13.79
N THR A 251 -14.35 23.91 -13.68
CA THR A 251 -13.51 23.66 -12.50
C THR A 251 -14.15 24.19 -11.23
N GLU A 252 -14.85 25.34 -11.31
CA GLU A 252 -15.60 25.93 -10.21
C GLU A 252 -16.71 25.01 -9.70
N LYS A 253 -17.53 24.47 -10.62
CA LYS A 253 -18.63 23.54 -10.29
C LYS A 253 -18.10 22.33 -9.48
N ILE A 254 -17.00 21.72 -9.95
CA ILE A 254 -16.39 20.55 -9.30
C ILE A 254 -15.75 20.93 -7.95
N GLY A 255 -14.94 21.98 -7.93
CA GLY A 255 -14.29 22.45 -6.70
C GLY A 255 -15.28 22.86 -5.61
N GLN A 256 -16.42 23.49 -6.00
CA GLN A 256 -17.48 23.81 -5.06
C GLN A 256 -18.18 22.59 -4.50
N ALA A 257 -18.41 21.56 -5.33
CA ALA A 257 -18.98 20.30 -4.88
C ALA A 257 -18.03 19.57 -3.91
N ALA A 258 -16.72 19.52 -4.24
CA ALA A 258 -15.69 18.94 -3.38
C ALA A 258 -15.61 19.64 -2.01
N GLN A 259 -15.56 20.99 -2.00
CA GLN A 259 -15.50 21.75 -0.75
C GLN A 259 -16.77 21.55 0.09
N ARG A 260 -17.95 21.54 -0.55
CA ARG A 260 -19.22 21.26 0.14
C ARG A 260 -19.21 19.87 0.78
N ARG A 261 -18.70 18.85 0.06
CA ARG A 261 -18.53 17.49 0.60
C ARG A 261 -17.67 17.51 1.87
N VAL A 262 -16.53 18.22 1.84
CA VAL A 262 -15.65 18.33 3.02
C VAL A 262 -16.36 19.03 4.17
N GLN A 263 -17.02 20.16 3.93
CA GLN A 263 -17.72 20.93 4.95
C GLN A 263 -18.86 20.14 5.60
N MET A 264 -19.56 19.30 4.84
CA MET A 264 -20.70 18.54 5.35
C MET A 264 -20.33 17.22 6.02
N ASN A 265 -19.17 16.61 5.65
CA ASN A 265 -18.89 15.24 6.04
C ASN A 265 -17.49 14.98 6.58
N HIS A 266 -16.53 15.88 6.36
CA HIS A 266 -15.12 15.56 6.58
C HIS A 266 -14.36 16.53 7.48
N LEU A 267 -15.03 17.42 8.20
CA LEU A 267 -14.38 18.27 9.19
C LEU A 267 -14.00 17.48 10.45
N PRO A 268 -13.10 18.01 11.31
CA PRO A 268 -12.69 17.33 12.54
C PRO A 268 -13.84 16.90 13.45
N GLU A 269 -14.89 17.72 13.59
CA GLU A 269 -16.08 17.42 14.37
C GLU A 269 -16.90 16.25 13.79
N HIS A 270 -16.92 16.10 12.44
CA HIS A 270 -17.55 14.96 11.80
C HIS A 270 -16.77 13.68 12.11
N ARG A 271 -15.42 13.74 12.07
CA ARG A 271 -14.57 12.59 12.44
C ARG A 271 -14.73 12.23 13.91
N ALA A 272 -14.83 13.21 14.80
CA ALA A 272 -15.11 12.98 16.22
C ALA A 272 -16.46 12.24 16.41
N SER A 273 -17.51 12.73 15.77
CA SER A 273 -18.84 12.13 15.83
C SER A 273 -18.86 10.71 15.22
N GLU A 274 -18.18 10.52 14.09
CA GLU A 274 -18.04 9.22 13.44
C GLU A 274 -17.29 8.22 14.33
N LEU A 275 -16.20 8.64 14.97
CA LEU A 275 -15.45 7.81 15.91
C LEU A 275 -16.33 7.33 17.07
N ILE A 276 -17.13 8.23 17.66
CA ILE A 276 -18.05 7.88 18.74
C ILE A 276 -19.14 6.90 18.27
N ARG A 277 -19.66 7.09 17.04
CA ARG A 277 -20.63 6.17 16.44
C ARG A 277 -20.02 4.79 16.19
N ILE A 278 -18.79 4.75 15.69
CA ILE A 278 -18.03 3.52 15.46
C ILE A 278 -17.81 2.81 16.81
N PHE A 279 -17.35 3.53 17.84
CA PHE A 279 -17.13 2.97 19.17
C PHE A 279 -18.36 2.23 19.72
N ARG A 280 -19.56 2.77 19.51
CA ARG A 280 -20.81 2.14 19.97
C ARG A 280 -21.19 0.87 19.20
N SER A 281 -20.53 0.58 18.09
CA SER A 281 -20.86 -0.53 17.18
C SER A 281 -20.00 -1.77 17.37
N PHE A 282 -19.04 -1.76 18.30
CA PHE A 282 -18.19 -2.92 18.59
C PHE A 282 -17.83 -2.98 20.09
N SER A 283 -17.45 -4.17 20.54
CA SER A 283 -17.05 -4.43 21.92
C SER A 283 -15.56 -4.73 22.00
N ALA A 284 -14.96 -4.38 23.13
CA ALA A 284 -13.59 -4.79 23.43
C ALA A 284 -13.46 -6.32 23.41
N ARG A 285 -12.37 -6.80 22.85
CA ARG A 285 -11.99 -8.21 22.91
C ARG A 285 -10.86 -8.38 23.91
N THR A 286 -11.00 -9.38 24.76
CA THR A 286 -9.88 -9.84 25.60
C THR A 286 -8.90 -10.61 24.72
N CYS A 287 -7.67 -10.18 24.70
CA CYS A 287 -6.54 -10.93 24.12
C CYS A 287 -5.85 -11.65 25.28
N ALA A 288 -5.51 -12.91 25.10
CA ALA A 288 -4.69 -13.60 26.09
C ALA A 288 -3.33 -12.88 26.23
N PRO A 289 -2.80 -12.66 27.46
CA PRO A 289 -1.56 -11.91 27.65
C PRO A 289 -0.40 -12.42 26.78
N GLY A 290 -0.15 -13.71 26.75
CA GLY A 290 0.90 -14.30 25.92
C GLY A 290 0.68 -14.12 24.40
N GLU A 291 -0.56 -14.11 23.93
CA GLU A 291 -0.88 -13.82 22.53
C GLU A 291 -0.55 -12.37 22.17
N SER A 292 -0.88 -11.41 23.03
CA SER A 292 -0.57 -10.00 22.82
C SER A 292 0.92 -9.75 22.75
N GLU A 293 1.68 -10.29 23.70
CA GLU A 293 3.14 -10.17 23.71
C GLU A 293 3.78 -10.76 22.44
N ARG A 294 3.29 -11.92 21.99
CA ARG A 294 3.73 -12.56 20.76
C ARG A 294 3.48 -11.69 19.55
N ILE A 295 2.24 -11.21 19.36
CA ILE A 295 1.88 -10.35 18.23
C ILE A 295 2.68 -9.06 18.25
N PHE A 296 2.89 -8.46 19.43
CA PHE A 296 3.70 -7.26 19.61
C PHE A 296 5.15 -7.48 19.17
N ALA A 297 5.77 -8.58 19.61
CA ALA A 297 7.13 -8.93 19.23
C ALA A 297 7.26 -9.12 17.72
N LEU A 298 6.31 -9.85 17.09
CA LEU A 298 6.27 -10.04 15.63
C LEU A 298 6.13 -8.71 14.87
N ALA A 299 5.28 -7.80 15.35
CA ALA A 299 5.11 -6.47 14.74
C ALA A 299 6.41 -5.65 14.77
N CYS A 300 7.08 -5.63 15.92
CA CYS A 300 8.35 -4.90 16.11
C CYS A 300 9.48 -5.48 15.24
N VAL A 301 9.61 -6.80 15.20
CA VAL A 301 10.61 -7.48 14.37
C VAL A 301 10.34 -7.25 12.89
N GLN A 302 9.11 -7.40 12.45
CA GLN A 302 8.73 -7.20 11.05
C GLN A 302 8.98 -5.77 10.59
N TRP A 303 8.67 -4.80 11.44
CA TRP A 303 8.99 -3.40 11.15
C TRP A 303 10.49 -3.16 11.01
N ALA A 304 11.31 -3.70 11.91
CA ALA A 304 12.76 -3.52 11.87
C ALA A 304 13.40 -4.22 10.66
N ARG A 305 12.86 -5.37 10.23
CA ARG A 305 13.29 -6.07 9.00
C ARG A 305 13.09 -5.20 7.75
N GLY A 306 11.92 -4.58 7.62
CA GLY A 306 11.57 -3.75 6.46
C GLY A 306 12.28 -2.39 6.41
N ASN A 307 13.02 -2.00 7.45
CA ASN A 307 13.67 -0.70 7.56
C ASN A 307 15.17 -0.82 7.79
N PRO A 308 16.04 -0.59 6.78
CA PRO A 308 17.49 -0.76 6.90
C PRO A 308 18.11 0.01 8.07
N ALA A 309 17.64 1.22 8.36
CA ALA A 309 18.14 2.05 9.47
C ALA A 309 17.91 1.43 10.87
N TYR A 310 16.90 0.55 10.98
CA TYR A 310 16.52 -0.08 12.25
C TYR A 310 16.94 -1.55 12.38
N ARG A 311 17.49 -2.15 11.34
CA ARG A 311 17.98 -3.55 11.36
C ARG A 311 19.02 -3.81 12.45
N LYS A 312 19.78 -2.81 12.87
CA LYS A 312 20.70 -2.89 14.01
C LYS A 312 20.04 -3.29 15.33
N HIS A 313 18.72 -3.10 15.44
CA HIS A 313 17.94 -3.47 16.63
C HIS A 313 17.36 -4.90 16.55
N LEU A 314 17.49 -5.58 15.41
CA LEU A 314 16.96 -6.94 15.23
C LEU A 314 17.43 -7.93 16.29
N PRO A 315 18.72 -7.96 16.72
CA PRO A 315 19.14 -8.91 17.77
C PRO A 315 18.39 -8.70 19.08
N SER A 316 18.19 -7.45 19.51
CA SER A 316 17.44 -7.14 20.73
C SER A 316 15.96 -7.45 20.61
N LEU A 317 15.37 -7.24 19.43
CA LEU A 317 13.97 -7.55 19.15
C LEU A 317 13.74 -9.06 18.98
N ALA A 318 14.70 -9.79 18.40
CA ALA A 318 14.66 -11.25 18.30
C ALA A 318 14.61 -11.91 19.69
N ALA A 319 15.30 -11.35 20.69
CA ALA A 319 15.23 -11.83 22.07
C ALA A 319 13.81 -11.76 22.67
N LEU A 320 12.92 -10.90 22.16
CA LEU A 320 11.51 -10.90 22.54
C LEU A 320 10.79 -12.15 22.04
N LEU A 321 11.17 -12.67 20.87
CA LEU A 321 10.59 -13.89 20.31
C LEU A 321 11.06 -15.15 21.04
N GLU A 322 12.29 -15.14 21.60
CA GLU A 322 12.82 -16.28 22.36
C GLU A 322 12.08 -16.54 23.67
N ARG A 323 11.40 -15.50 24.19
CA ARG A 323 10.59 -15.56 25.42
C ARG A 323 9.16 -16.05 25.17
N GLN A 324 8.78 -16.23 23.91
CA GLN A 324 7.43 -16.63 23.54
C GLN A 324 7.32 -18.16 23.49
N ASP A 325 6.12 -18.65 23.78
CA ASP A 325 5.79 -20.06 23.59
C ASP A 325 5.97 -20.50 22.13
N ILE A 326 6.17 -21.79 21.92
CA ILE A 326 6.30 -22.37 20.59
C ILE A 326 5.01 -22.18 19.82
N HIS A 327 5.07 -21.32 18.79
CA HIS A 327 3.96 -21.01 17.90
C HIS A 327 4.49 -20.91 16.47
N HIS A 328 3.71 -21.36 15.49
CA HIS A 328 4.15 -21.39 14.09
C HIS A 328 4.63 -20.03 13.57
N ASP A 329 3.97 -18.91 13.94
CA ASP A 329 4.38 -17.55 13.56
C ASP A 329 5.77 -17.18 14.13
N VAL A 330 6.01 -17.55 15.39
CA VAL A 330 7.30 -17.30 16.06
C VAL A 330 8.38 -18.16 15.44
N THR A 331 8.11 -19.45 15.21
CA THR A 331 9.03 -20.37 14.56
C THR A 331 9.38 -19.92 13.14
N ALA A 332 8.38 -19.50 12.36
CA ALA A 332 8.58 -18.94 11.03
C ALA A 332 9.48 -17.69 11.07
N MET A 333 9.23 -16.77 12.02
CA MET A 333 10.04 -15.56 12.15
C MET A 333 11.47 -15.88 12.63
N ARG A 334 11.65 -16.82 13.55
CA ARG A 334 12.99 -17.26 14.00
C ARG A 334 13.79 -17.85 12.84
N LEU A 335 13.19 -18.77 12.05
CA LEU A 335 13.86 -19.35 10.88
C LEU A 335 14.25 -18.26 9.86
N ARG A 336 13.37 -17.29 9.64
CA ARG A 336 13.61 -16.12 8.78
C ARG A 336 14.82 -15.31 9.25
N LEU A 337 14.87 -14.96 10.52
CA LEU A 337 15.99 -14.20 11.09
C LEU A 337 17.32 -14.95 11.05
N LEU A 338 17.32 -16.27 11.22
CA LEU A 338 18.51 -17.11 11.07
C LEU A 338 19.05 -17.05 9.64
N LEU A 339 18.20 -17.19 8.64
CA LEU A 339 18.58 -17.08 7.23
C LEU A 339 19.10 -15.69 6.86
N GLU A 340 18.40 -14.63 7.31
CA GLU A 340 18.75 -13.24 7.02
C GLU A 340 20.02 -12.76 7.74
N SER A 341 20.39 -13.39 8.85
CA SER A 341 21.63 -13.15 9.56
C SER A 341 22.80 -14.05 9.11
N GLY A 342 22.59 -14.91 8.13
CA GLY A 342 23.61 -15.83 7.63
C GLY A 342 23.94 -17.02 8.55
N ARG A 343 23.13 -17.28 9.59
CA ARG A 343 23.28 -18.40 10.51
C ARG A 343 22.74 -19.69 9.87
N MET A 344 23.39 -20.12 8.79
CA MET A 344 22.87 -21.19 7.91
C MET A 344 22.83 -22.55 8.59
N GLU A 345 23.75 -22.84 9.52
CA GLU A 345 23.75 -24.11 10.25
C GLU A 345 22.59 -24.19 11.24
N ASP A 346 22.34 -23.11 11.99
CA ASP A 346 21.19 -23.04 12.90
C ASP A 346 19.87 -23.10 12.12
N ALA A 347 19.81 -22.44 10.95
CA ALA A 347 18.65 -22.52 10.06
C ALA A 347 18.41 -23.94 9.54
N ARG A 348 19.48 -24.69 9.21
CA ARG A 348 19.40 -26.10 8.80
C ARG A 348 18.85 -26.98 9.91
N ASN A 349 19.37 -26.79 11.15
CA ASN A 349 18.94 -27.56 12.30
C ASN A 349 17.45 -27.31 12.59
N LEU A 350 17.04 -26.04 12.67
CA LEU A 350 15.64 -25.66 12.89
C LEU A 350 14.72 -26.17 11.76
N LEU A 351 15.15 -26.08 10.49
CA LEU A 351 14.39 -26.62 9.37
C LEU A 351 14.20 -28.14 9.51
N SER A 352 15.26 -28.87 9.92
CA SER A 352 15.21 -30.31 10.13
C SER A 352 14.26 -30.70 11.27
N GLU A 353 14.24 -29.93 12.36
CA GLU A 353 13.29 -30.08 13.47
C GLU A 353 11.85 -29.87 13.01
N ILE A 354 11.58 -28.80 12.24
CA ILE A 354 10.24 -28.52 11.71
C ILE A 354 9.76 -29.61 10.75
N LEU A 355 10.66 -30.17 9.94
CA LEU A 355 10.33 -31.21 8.95
C LEU A 355 10.32 -32.65 9.51
N ALA A 356 10.75 -32.86 10.76
CA ALA A 356 10.75 -34.16 11.38
C ALA A 356 9.31 -34.77 11.45
N PRO A 357 9.15 -36.08 11.25
CA PRO A 357 7.83 -36.71 11.29
C PRO A 357 7.11 -36.60 12.64
N GLU A 358 7.88 -36.54 13.72
CA GLU A 358 7.38 -36.45 15.12
C GLU A 358 6.98 -35.02 15.54
N SER A 359 7.42 -34.01 14.81
CA SER A 359 7.09 -32.60 15.10
C SER A 359 5.72 -32.17 14.55
N CYS A 360 4.93 -33.10 14.02
CA CYS A 360 3.52 -32.89 13.68
C CYS A 360 2.68 -32.81 14.96
N GLY A 361 2.97 -31.83 15.84
CA GLY A 361 2.05 -31.43 16.91
C GLY A 361 0.76 -30.85 16.32
N PRO A 362 -0.30 -30.77 17.12
CA PRO A 362 -1.62 -30.27 16.69
C PRO A 362 -1.61 -28.83 16.14
N ASP A 363 -0.52 -28.08 16.33
CA ASP A 363 -0.36 -26.68 15.87
C ASP A 363 0.02 -26.54 14.38
N PHE A 364 0.41 -27.63 13.70
CA PHE A 364 0.52 -27.66 12.24
C PHE A 364 -0.81 -28.11 11.62
N SER A 365 -1.89 -27.52 12.11
CA SER A 365 -3.26 -27.73 11.62
C SER A 365 -3.34 -27.64 10.09
N PRO A 366 -4.19 -28.47 9.46
CA PRO A 366 -4.41 -28.47 8.02
C PRO A 366 -5.13 -27.23 7.50
N ASP A 367 -5.23 -26.16 8.28
CA ASP A 367 -5.71 -24.88 7.81
C ASP A 367 -4.64 -24.32 6.86
N ALA A 368 -4.85 -24.55 5.54
CA ALA A 368 -3.87 -24.30 4.48
C ALA A 368 -3.37 -22.85 4.46
N GLU A 369 -4.17 -21.90 4.95
CA GLU A 369 -3.79 -20.48 5.03
C GLU A 369 -2.91 -20.16 6.25
N ALA A 370 -3.19 -20.73 7.43
CA ALA A 370 -2.38 -20.51 8.63
C ALA A 370 -0.99 -21.13 8.48
N SER A 371 -0.90 -22.25 7.77
CA SER A 371 0.37 -22.95 7.51
C SER A 371 1.23 -22.31 6.41
N LEU A 372 0.67 -21.40 5.58
CA LEU A 372 1.38 -20.86 4.43
C LEU A 372 2.64 -20.07 4.81
N ASP A 373 2.65 -19.37 5.94
CA ASP A 373 3.83 -18.59 6.38
C ASP A 373 4.98 -19.51 6.79
N ILE A 374 4.72 -20.50 7.61
CA ILE A 374 5.77 -21.43 8.06
C ILE A 374 6.27 -22.27 6.88
N HIS A 375 5.39 -22.76 6.02
CA HIS A 375 5.79 -23.52 4.84
C HIS A 375 6.57 -22.67 3.84
N THR A 376 6.23 -21.37 3.67
CA THR A 376 6.97 -20.47 2.80
C THR A 376 8.40 -20.28 3.29
N VAL A 377 8.60 -20.00 4.58
CA VAL A 377 9.96 -19.82 5.09
C VAL A 377 10.76 -21.12 5.09
N CYS A 378 10.13 -22.27 5.35
CA CYS A 378 10.78 -23.57 5.22
C CYS A 378 11.20 -23.87 3.78
N ALA A 379 10.34 -23.57 2.79
CA ALA A 379 10.67 -23.68 1.38
C ALA A 379 11.85 -22.77 1.00
N VAL A 380 11.84 -21.51 1.45
CA VAL A 380 12.95 -20.57 1.25
C VAL A 380 14.24 -21.05 1.90
N ALA A 381 14.18 -21.60 3.11
CA ALA A 381 15.32 -22.19 3.78
C ALA A 381 15.91 -23.37 2.96
N ALA A 382 15.04 -24.26 2.50
CA ALA A 382 15.45 -25.38 1.66
C ALA A 382 16.10 -24.90 0.34
N LEU A 383 15.53 -23.88 -0.32
CA LEU A 383 16.09 -23.26 -1.53
C LEU A 383 17.49 -22.67 -1.26
N ARG A 384 17.66 -21.88 -0.21
CA ARG A 384 18.96 -21.26 0.14
C ARG A 384 20.02 -22.28 0.57
N LEU A 385 19.59 -23.39 1.15
CA LEU A 385 20.48 -24.51 1.52
C LEU A 385 20.76 -25.45 0.34
N GLY A 386 20.19 -25.21 -0.85
CA GLY A 386 20.31 -26.08 -2.02
C GLY A 386 19.68 -27.47 -1.81
N ASN A 387 18.75 -27.60 -0.86
CA ASN A 387 18.15 -28.86 -0.44
C ASN A 387 16.79 -29.10 -1.15
N LEU A 388 16.85 -29.61 -2.39
CA LEU A 388 15.66 -29.92 -3.17
C LEU A 388 14.71 -30.93 -2.49
N PRO A 389 15.18 -32.03 -1.86
CA PRO A 389 14.32 -32.96 -1.13
C PRO A 389 13.51 -32.26 0.00
N ALA A 390 14.14 -31.37 0.79
CA ALA A 390 13.47 -30.61 1.85
C ALA A 390 12.43 -29.65 1.23
N PHE A 391 12.76 -28.98 0.12
CA PHE A 391 11.82 -28.15 -0.61
C PHE A 391 10.59 -28.94 -1.08
N GLN A 392 10.80 -30.12 -1.66
CA GLN A 392 9.72 -30.99 -2.11
C GLN A 392 8.86 -31.50 -0.94
N ALA A 393 9.46 -31.71 0.24
CA ALA A 393 8.71 -32.02 1.46
C ALA A 393 7.79 -30.86 1.89
N CYS A 394 8.29 -29.62 1.87
CA CYS A 394 7.48 -28.42 2.14
C CYS A 394 6.34 -28.29 1.12
N TRP A 395 6.63 -28.53 -0.18
CA TRP A 395 5.64 -28.49 -1.25
C TRP A 395 4.49 -29.48 -1.00
N ARG A 396 4.82 -30.76 -0.69
CA ARG A 396 3.83 -31.77 -0.40
C ARG A 396 3.00 -31.48 0.85
N ARG A 397 3.63 -30.92 1.90
CA ARG A 397 2.92 -30.52 3.12
C ARG A 397 1.91 -29.39 2.83
N GLN A 398 2.30 -28.38 2.06
CA GLN A 398 1.43 -27.26 1.70
C GLN A 398 0.22 -27.68 0.87
N HIS A 399 0.41 -28.63 -0.05
CA HIS A 399 -0.66 -29.06 -0.95
C HIS A 399 -1.49 -30.26 -0.43
N GLY A 400 -1.02 -30.92 0.64
CA GLY A 400 -1.68 -32.10 1.20
C GLY A 400 -1.66 -33.34 0.26
N LYS A 401 -2.29 -34.43 0.72
CA LYS A 401 -2.36 -35.68 -0.05
C LYS A 401 -3.34 -35.65 -1.23
N LYS A 402 -4.12 -34.57 -1.39
CA LYS A 402 -5.23 -34.51 -2.35
C LYS A 402 -4.86 -33.88 -3.70
N THR A 403 -3.64 -33.39 -3.89
CA THR A 403 -3.25 -32.72 -5.13
C THR A 403 -2.32 -33.60 -5.94
N GLU A 404 -2.71 -33.93 -7.18
CA GLU A 404 -1.89 -34.54 -8.21
C GLU A 404 -0.79 -33.61 -8.77
N LEU A 405 -0.57 -32.44 -8.13
CA LEU A 405 0.45 -31.52 -8.58
C LEU A 405 1.85 -32.11 -8.34
N PRO A 406 2.62 -32.33 -9.40
CA PRO A 406 3.97 -32.88 -9.25
C PRO A 406 4.84 -31.88 -8.48
N ALA A 407 5.72 -32.41 -7.63
CA ALA A 407 6.69 -31.57 -6.95
C ALA A 407 7.69 -30.99 -7.99
N PRO A 408 8.10 -29.72 -7.85
CA PRO A 408 9.06 -29.11 -8.76
C PRO A 408 10.35 -29.91 -8.89
N ALA A 409 10.87 -30.02 -10.11
CA ALA A 409 12.03 -30.84 -10.42
C ALA A 409 13.37 -30.16 -10.11
N ASN A 410 13.38 -28.82 -10.01
CA ASN A 410 14.57 -28.03 -9.67
C ASN A 410 14.19 -26.77 -8.88
N LEU A 411 15.20 -26.06 -8.38
CA LEU A 411 15.03 -24.88 -7.52
C LEU A 411 14.33 -23.72 -8.25
N PHE A 412 14.67 -23.48 -9.51
CA PHE A 412 14.04 -22.44 -10.32
C PHE A 412 12.53 -22.67 -10.48
N GLN A 413 12.15 -23.87 -10.92
CA GLN A 413 10.73 -24.25 -11.03
C GLN A 413 10.03 -24.17 -9.67
N GLY A 414 10.74 -24.54 -8.60
CA GLY A 414 10.26 -24.42 -7.23
C GLY A 414 9.91 -22.98 -6.86
N CYS A 415 10.80 -22.03 -7.15
CA CYS A 415 10.54 -20.60 -6.91
C CYS A 415 9.33 -20.09 -7.71
N LEU A 416 9.25 -20.41 -9.00
CA LEU A 416 8.13 -19.98 -9.85
C LEU A 416 6.79 -20.55 -9.35
N ALA A 417 6.75 -21.83 -9.03
CA ALA A 417 5.54 -22.49 -8.54
C ALA A 417 5.09 -21.93 -7.18
N TRP A 418 6.04 -21.62 -6.29
CA TRP A 418 5.74 -21.01 -5.00
C TRP A 418 5.27 -19.56 -5.16
N ALA A 419 5.89 -18.78 -6.05
CA ALA A 419 5.44 -17.44 -6.40
C ALA A 419 3.99 -17.42 -6.92
N ASP A 420 3.66 -18.34 -7.83
CA ASP A 420 2.30 -18.51 -8.35
C ASP A 420 1.29 -18.85 -7.24
N MET A 421 1.70 -19.65 -6.26
CA MET A 421 0.87 -20.00 -5.10
C MET A 421 0.65 -18.77 -4.20
N LEU A 422 1.70 -18.01 -3.89
CA LEU A 422 1.60 -16.77 -3.12
C LEU A 422 0.70 -15.74 -3.84
N ALA A 423 0.82 -15.62 -5.16
CA ALA A 423 -0.02 -14.75 -5.97
C ALA A 423 -1.50 -15.13 -5.87
N ARG A 424 -1.82 -16.44 -5.97
CA ARG A 424 -3.19 -16.95 -5.79
C ARG A 424 -3.74 -16.73 -4.38
N ALA A 425 -2.88 -16.74 -3.38
CA ALA A 425 -3.23 -16.42 -2.00
C ALA A 425 -3.33 -14.89 -1.74
N GLY A 426 -3.28 -14.04 -2.78
CA GLY A 426 -3.36 -12.59 -2.64
C GLY A 426 -2.07 -11.90 -2.16
N ARG A 427 -0.97 -12.65 -2.00
CA ARG A 427 0.32 -12.12 -1.54
C ARG A 427 1.17 -11.67 -2.73
N LEU A 428 0.75 -10.60 -3.43
CA LEU A 428 1.42 -10.16 -4.65
C LEU A 428 2.76 -9.45 -4.37
N CYS A 429 2.75 -8.46 -3.47
CA CYS A 429 3.93 -7.67 -3.10
C CYS A 429 3.76 -7.05 -1.71
N GLN A 430 4.85 -6.51 -1.16
CA GLN A 430 4.85 -5.72 0.08
C GLN A 430 5.43 -4.32 -0.20
N PRO A 431 4.62 -3.36 -0.68
CA PRO A 431 5.10 -2.01 -0.89
C PRO A 431 5.67 -1.43 0.41
N GLY A 432 6.78 -0.68 0.31
CA GLY A 432 7.48 -0.12 1.45
C GLY A 432 8.41 -1.06 2.22
N PHE A 433 8.31 -2.37 2.03
CA PHE A 433 9.33 -3.31 2.48
C PHE A 433 10.53 -3.26 1.51
N GLN A 434 11.70 -2.88 2.01
CA GLN A 434 12.92 -2.80 1.19
C GLN A 434 13.57 -4.19 1.09
N PHE A 435 13.08 -4.98 0.14
CA PHE A 435 13.50 -6.36 -0.09
C PHE A 435 14.84 -6.44 -0.83
N ASP A 436 15.77 -7.19 -0.25
CA ASP A 436 17.06 -7.56 -0.84
C ASP A 436 17.06 -9.07 -1.14
N PRO A 437 16.99 -9.52 -2.40
CA PRO A 437 16.88 -10.93 -2.75
C PRO A 437 18.07 -11.78 -2.30
N ALA A 438 19.24 -11.17 -2.10
CA ALA A 438 20.43 -11.87 -1.61
C ALA A 438 20.36 -12.17 -0.11
N ARG A 439 19.60 -11.38 0.67
CA ARG A 439 19.56 -11.46 2.13
C ARG A 439 18.18 -11.82 2.66
N ASP A 440 17.15 -11.09 2.22
CA ASP A 440 15.83 -11.14 2.84
C ASP A 440 15.03 -12.36 2.39
N CYS A 441 14.29 -12.96 3.29
CA CYS A 441 13.39 -14.07 2.98
C CYS A 441 12.10 -13.53 2.34
N PRO A 442 11.71 -14.00 1.15
CA PRO A 442 10.48 -13.59 0.50
C PRO A 442 9.23 -14.02 1.27
N GLU A 443 8.24 -13.17 1.26
CA GLU A 443 6.90 -13.38 1.82
C GLU A 443 5.79 -13.16 0.78
N SER A 444 6.14 -12.62 -0.39
CA SER A 444 5.24 -12.31 -1.50
C SER A 444 5.70 -12.93 -2.81
N ALA A 445 4.77 -13.01 -3.77
CA ALA A 445 5.04 -13.54 -5.10
C ALA A 445 6.18 -12.80 -5.80
N LEU A 446 6.13 -11.46 -5.78
CA LEU A 446 7.13 -10.62 -6.40
C LEU A 446 8.53 -10.85 -5.82
N GLU A 447 8.64 -10.91 -4.50
CA GLU A 447 9.90 -11.18 -3.82
C GLU A 447 10.45 -12.57 -4.16
N MET A 448 9.56 -13.57 -4.28
CA MET A 448 9.94 -14.92 -4.71
C MET A 448 10.42 -14.95 -6.17
N PHE A 449 9.77 -14.18 -7.07
CA PHE A 449 10.26 -14.03 -8.44
C PHE A 449 11.62 -13.36 -8.49
N LEU A 450 11.85 -12.30 -7.69
CA LEU A 450 13.16 -11.64 -7.60
C LEU A 450 14.24 -12.59 -7.09
N MET A 451 13.92 -13.43 -6.10
CA MET A 451 14.84 -14.44 -5.62
C MET A 451 15.12 -15.52 -6.67
N ALA A 452 14.16 -15.86 -7.53
CA ALA A 452 14.30 -16.92 -8.55
C ALA A 452 15.34 -16.59 -9.62
N GLU A 453 15.65 -15.29 -9.83
CA GLU A 453 16.60 -14.86 -10.88
C GLU A 453 17.95 -15.55 -10.78
N GLN A 454 18.42 -15.83 -9.56
CA GLN A 454 19.72 -16.46 -9.31
C GLN A 454 19.82 -17.94 -9.79
N TRP A 455 18.69 -18.61 -10.06
CA TRP A 455 18.63 -20.00 -10.50
C TRP A 455 18.12 -20.17 -11.92
N ILE A 456 18.04 -19.12 -12.72
CA ILE A 456 17.61 -19.22 -14.12
C ILE A 456 18.63 -20.06 -14.92
N PRO A 457 18.24 -21.23 -15.47
CA PRO A 457 19.21 -22.14 -16.05
C PRO A 457 19.62 -21.78 -17.51
N ASP A 458 18.73 -21.14 -18.27
CA ASP A 458 18.91 -20.84 -19.68
C ASP A 458 18.02 -19.67 -20.16
N GLU A 459 18.13 -19.30 -21.42
CA GLU A 459 17.41 -18.17 -21.99
C GLU A 459 15.90 -18.44 -22.16
N GLU A 460 15.47 -19.67 -22.39
CA GLU A 460 14.04 -20.00 -22.48
C GLU A 460 13.37 -19.80 -21.11
N ASN A 461 14.00 -20.29 -20.05
CA ASN A 461 13.55 -20.09 -18.66
C ASN A 461 13.62 -18.61 -18.24
N ARG A 462 14.58 -17.84 -18.78
CA ARG A 462 14.64 -16.38 -18.58
C ARG A 462 13.41 -15.70 -19.17
N ARG A 463 13.01 -16.03 -20.39
CA ARG A 463 11.79 -15.49 -21.02
C ARG A 463 10.54 -15.89 -20.23
N LEU A 464 10.46 -17.11 -19.75
CA LEU A 464 9.38 -17.56 -18.86
C LEU A 464 9.32 -16.72 -17.58
N TRP A 465 10.47 -16.51 -16.95
CA TRP A 465 10.58 -15.68 -15.73
C TRP A 465 10.15 -14.24 -15.99
N VAL A 466 10.64 -13.58 -17.06
CA VAL A 466 10.25 -12.22 -17.46
C VAL A 466 8.73 -12.13 -17.62
N ARG A 467 8.11 -13.07 -18.34
CA ARG A 467 6.66 -13.07 -18.54
C ARG A 467 5.91 -13.15 -17.21
N LYS A 468 6.23 -14.11 -16.35
CA LYS A 468 5.57 -14.28 -15.04
C LYS A 468 5.80 -13.09 -14.11
N MET A 469 7.01 -12.53 -14.10
CA MET A 469 7.37 -11.34 -13.36
C MET A 469 6.54 -10.15 -13.84
N THR A 470 6.40 -9.95 -15.15
CA THR A 470 5.58 -8.90 -15.75
C THR A 470 4.11 -9.04 -15.34
N GLU A 471 3.53 -10.23 -15.49
CA GLU A 471 2.14 -10.53 -15.08
C GLU A 471 1.89 -10.25 -13.59
N CYS A 472 2.90 -10.48 -12.74
CA CYS A 472 2.84 -10.13 -11.32
C CYS A 472 2.93 -8.61 -11.11
N CYS A 473 3.90 -7.94 -11.75
CA CYS A 473 4.12 -6.51 -11.62
C CYS A 473 2.91 -5.68 -12.07
N ASP A 474 2.23 -6.07 -13.14
CA ASP A 474 1.07 -5.35 -13.68
C ASP A 474 -0.13 -5.33 -12.69
N LYS A 475 -0.17 -6.28 -11.78
CA LYS A 475 -1.17 -6.36 -10.70
C LYS A 475 -0.75 -5.61 -9.43
N THR A 476 0.46 -5.06 -9.40
CA THR A 476 1.01 -4.37 -8.22
C THR A 476 1.04 -2.84 -8.43
N PRO A 477 1.13 -2.06 -7.36
CA PRO A 477 1.33 -0.60 -7.49
C PRO A 477 2.79 -0.20 -7.76
N LEU A 478 3.69 -1.15 -8.06
CA LEU A 478 5.14 -0.92 -8.22
C LEU A 478 5.48 -0.54 -9.66
N LEU A 479 5.00 0.62 -10.11
CA LEU A 479 5.03 1.06 -11.50
C LEU A 479 6.43 1.16 -12.12
N SER A 480 7.45 1.52 -11.36
CA SER A 480 8.82 1.58 -11.90
C SER A 480 9.35 0.19 -12.28
N LEU A 481 8.99 -0.82 -11.50
CA LEU A 481 9.36 -2.21 -11.81
C LEU A 481 8.55 -2.73 -13.00
N ALA A 482 7.25 -2.41 -13.08
CA ALA A 482 6.42 -2.74 -14.23
C ALA A 482 6.98 -2.17 -15.54
N VAL A 483 7.51 -0.94 -15.55
CA VAL A 483 8.20 -0.37 -16.73
C VAL A 483 9.36 -1.26 -17.17
N ASN A 484 10.24 -1.64 -16.25
CA ASN A 484 11.42 -2.45 -16.58
C ASN A 484 11.03 -3.85 -17.11
N CYS A 485 10.04 -4.48 -16.48
CA CYS A 485 9.57 -5.80 -16.89
C CYS A 485 8.89 -5.78 -18.27
N ASN A 486 8.04 -4.78 -18.52
CA ASN A 486 7.36 -4.62 -19.80
C ASN A 486 8.34 -4.21 -20.92
N ALA A 487 9.34 -3.36 -20.63
CA ALA A 487 10.40 -3.06 -21.58
C ALA A 487 11.16 -4.32 -22.00
N ARG A 488 11.55 -5.16 -21.05
CA ARG A 488 12.24 -6.42 -21.36
C ARG A 488 11.34 -7.36 -22.16
N ARG A 489 10.06 -7.50 -21.81
CA ARG A 489 9.10 -8.32 -22.55
C ARG A 489 8.92 -7.84 -23.99
N SER A 490 8.85 -6.53 -24.21
CA SER A 490 8.77 -5.95 -25.56
C SER A 490 10.02 -6.25 -26.39
N LEU A 491 11.21 -6.20 -25.78
CA LEU A 491 12.46 -6.57 -26.45
C LEU A 491 12.54 -8.08 -26.78
N ASP A 492 11.99 -8.94 -25.92
CA ASP A 492 11.96 -10.39 -26.13
C ASP A 492 10.92 -10.81 -27.18
N ALA A 493 9.95 -9.95 -27.52
CA ALA A 493 8.92 -10.17 -28.54
C ALA A 493 8.73 -8.91 -29.43
N PRO A 494 9.73 -8.55 -30.25
CA PRO A 494 9.78 -7.26 -30.97
C PRO A 494 8.69 -7.08 -32.02
N GLU A 495 8.02 -8.15 -32.44
CA GLU A 495 6.90 -8.09 -33.40
C GLU A 495 5.52 -8.16 -32.74
N ASP A 496 5.47 -8.36 -31.42
CA ASP A 496 4.20 -8.41 -30.66
C ASP A 496 3.75 -6.99 -30.26
N TRP A 497 2.81 -6.44 -31.01
CA TRP A 497 2.23 -5.12 -30.70
C TRP A 497 1.59 -5.04 -29.31
N ARG A 498 1.15 -6.17 -28.74
CA ARG A 498 0.56 -6.19 -27.39
C ARG A 498 1.62 -5.96 -26.33
N ALA A 499 2.78 -6.58 -26.49
CA ALA A 499 3.91 -6.35 -25.59
C ALA A 499 4.40 -4.89 -25.66
N SER A 500 4.48 -4.30 -26.87
CA SER A 500 4.80 -2.88 -27.04
C SER A 500 3.74 -1.95 -26.44
N LEU A 501 2.44 -2.25 -26.60
CA LEU A 501 1.35 -1.48 -25.98
C LEU A 501 1.38 -1.58 -24.45
N ASP A 502 1.64 -2.75 -23.88
CA ASP A 502 1.77 -2.92 -22.43
C ASP A 502 2.94 -2.10 -21.88
N TYR A 503 4.08 -2.07 -22.61
CA TYR A 503 5.22 -1.22 -22.26
C TYR A 503 4.86 0.28 -22.34
N ALA A 504 4.16 0.69 -23.40
CA ALA A 504 3.66 2.06 -23.54
C ALA A 504 2.79 2.48 -22.34
N LEU A 505 1.85 1.62 -21.93
CA LEU A 505 0.99 1.86 -20.77
C LEU A 505 1.78 1.95 -19.46
N ALA A 506 2.77 1.10 -19.27
CA ALA A 506 3.64 1.18 -18.09
C ALA A 506 4.42 2.51 -18.04
N CYS A 507 4.91 2.98 -19.19
CA CYS A 507 5.56 4.29 -19.33
C CYS A 507 4.58 5.43 -19.01
N LEU A 508 3.38 5.43 -19.59
CA LEU A 508 2.36 6.46 -19.36
C LEU A 508 1.91 6.52 -17.89
N ARG A 509 1.74 5.37 -17.23
CA ARG A 509 1.42 5.29 -15.79
C ARG A 509 2.57 5.77 -14.90
N SER A 510 3.79 5.76 -15.41
CA SER A 510 4.99 6.23 -14.71
C SER A 510 5.37 7.67 -15.04
N PHE A 511 4.50 8.43 -15.72
CA PHE A 511 4.72 9.81 -16.19
C PHE A 511 5.92 9.96 -17.15
N ARG A 512 6.21 8.93 -17.96
CA ARG A 512 7.12 8.97 -19.08
C ARG A 512 6.32 9.20 -20.37
N LEU A 513 5.77 10.42 -20.52
CA LEU A 513 4.78 10.70 -21.56
C LEU A 513 5.34 10.50 -22.97
N GLU A 514 6.49 11.11 -23.29
CA GLU A 514 7.06 11.06 -24.64
C GLU A 514 7.47 9.62 -25.03
N GLU A 515 8.10 8.89 -24.10
CA GLU A 515 8.47 7.48 -24.28
C GLU A 515 7.21 6.62 -24.49
N GLY A 516 6.18 6.82 -23.66
CA GLY A 516 4.92 6.10 -23.79
C GLY A 516 4.20 6.38 -25.10
N LEU A 517 4.20 7.62 -25.58
CA LEU A 517 3.60 7.97 -26.88
C LEU A 517 4.36 7.35 -28.05
N ALA A 518 5.69 7.37 -28.04
CA ALA A 518 6.52 6.74 -29.05
C ALA A 518 6.23 5.22 -29.15
N GLU A 519 6.09 4.57 -27.99
CA GLU A 519 5.78 3.14 -27.94
C GLU A 519 4.32 2.83 -28.38
N VAL A 520 3.35 3.72 -28.13
CA VAL A 520 1.99 3.56 -28.69
C VAL A 520 2.04 3.62 -30.23
N GLU A 521 2.83 4.54 -30.80
CA GLU A 521 3.01 4.64 -32.25
C GLU A 521 3.68 3.40 -32.83
N ALA A 522 4.72 2.89 -32.17
CA ALA A 522 5.41 1.65 -32.55
C ALA A 522 4.43 0.46 -32.52
N ALA A 523 3.67 0.29 -31.42
CA ALA A 523 2.66 -0.76 -31.28
C ALA A 523 1.57 -0.68 -32.39
N TYR A 524 1.11 0.53 -32.72
CA TYR A 524 0.18 0.73 -33.82
C TYR A 524 0.78 0.30 -35.17
N GLY A 525 2.02 0.68 -35.44
CA GLY A 525 2.75 0.25 -36.65
C GLY A 525 2.85 -1.26 -36.78
N LEU A 526 3.22 -1.95 -35.69
CA LEU A 526 3.27 -3.41 -35.62
C LEU A 526 1.90 -4.05 -35.87
N ALA A 527 0.86 -3.55 -35.20
CA ALA A 527 -0.52 -4.05 -35.38
C ALA A 527 -1.01 -3.89 -36.83
N ARG A 528 -0.71 -2.76 -37.48
CA ARG A 528 -1.04 -2.50 -38.88
C ARG A 528 -0.33 -3.48 -39.80
N ASN A 529 0.98 -3.71 -39.59
CA ASN A 529 1.75 -4.67 -40.38
C ASN A 529 1.23 -6.11 -40.22
N ALA A 530 0.70 -6.45 -39.05
CA ALA A 530 0.06 -7.74 -38.77
C ALA A 530 -1.40 -7.83 -39.23
N GLY A 531 -2.02 -6.77 -39.79
CA GLY A 531 -3.43 -6.72 -40.17
C GLY A 531 -4.40 -6.69 -38.96
N GLN A 532 -3.92 -6.34 -37.77
CA GLN A 532 -4.66 -6.35 -36.49
C GLN A 532 -4.99 -4.93 -35.97
N GLU A 533 -5.13 -3.96 -36.87
CA GLU A 533 -5.37 -2.55 -36.51
C GLU A 533 -6.66 -2.35 -35.69
N ALA A 534 -7.73 -3.07 -36.00
CA ALA A 534 -9.00 -2.99 -35.28
C ALA A 534 -8.88 -3.49 -33.83
N GLU A 535 -8.13 -4.58 -33.62
CA GLU A 535 -7.87 -5.12 -32.27
C GLU A 535 -7.03 -4.16 -31.44
N PHE A 536 -6.00 -3.56 -32.06
CA PHE A 536 -5.18 -2.54 -31.40
C PHE A 536 -6.05 -1.36 -30.94
N ARG A 537 -6.88 -0.82 -31.84
CA ARG A 537 -7.76 0.32 -31.51
C ARG A 537 -8.67 0.00 -30.33
N LEU A 538 -9.28 -1.18 -30.32
CA LEU A 538 -10.14 -1.62 -29.23
C LEU A 538 -9.34 -1.75 -27.91
N ALA A 539 -8.11 -2.29 -27.96
CA ALA A 539 -7.25 -2.42 -26.79
C ALA A 539 -6.81 -1.06 -26.25
N ALA A 540 -6.39 -0.14 -27.13
CA ALA A 540 -5.96 1.22 -26.78
C ALA A 540 -7.12 2.04 -26.20
N ASP A 541 -8.32 2.01 -26.80
CA ASP A 541 -9.50 2.73 -26.32
C ASP A 541 -9.93 2.26 -24.93
N ARG A 542 -9.88 0.95 -24.65
CA ARG A 542 -10.13 0.40 -23.30
C ARG A 542 -9.17 0.98 -22.25
N GLN A 543 -7.97 1.35 -22.66
CA GLN A 543 -6.97 1.97 -21.79
C GLN A 543 -7.03 3.50 -21.79
N GLY A 544 -7.98 4.12 -22.50
CA GLY A 544 -8.12 5.58 -22.60
C GLY A 544 -7.16 6.25 -23.57
N ILE A 545 -6.49 5.46 -24.40
CA ILE A 545 -5.64 5.96 -25.48
C ILE A 545 -6.50 6.12 -26.73
N ARG A 546 -6.91 7.35 -27.00
CA ARG A 546 -7.77 7.65 -28.15
C ARG A 546 -6.98 7.58 -29.45
N CYS A 547 -7.33 6.63 -30.32
CA CYS A 547 -6.66 6.38 -31.59
C CYS A 547 -6.87 7.47 -32.67
N THR A 548 -7.71 8.48 -32.43
CA THR A 548 -7.89 9.65 -33.32
C THR A 548 -6.61 10.46 -33.55
N ARG A 549 -5.59 10.32 -32.68
CA ARG A 549 -4.28 10.95 -32.87
C ARG A 549 -3.48 10.34 -34.04
N PHE A 550 -3.77 9.10 -34.44
CA PHE A 550 -3.01 8.37 -35.45
C PHE A 550 -3.62 8.45 -36.85
N THR A 551 -4.80 9.06 -36.99
CA THR A 551 -5.55 9.03 -38.25
C THR A 551 -5.75 10.37 -38.95
N THR A 552 -5.39 11.50 -38.38
CA THR A 552 -5.29 12.84 -39.00
C THR A 552 -5.31 13.98 -37.96
N PRO A 553 -4.64 15.10 -38.18
CA PRO A 553 -4.56 16.20 -37.20
C PRO A 553 -5.63 17.25 -37.47
N THR A 554 -6.93 16.96 -37.41
CA THR A 554 -7.92 18.03 -37.37
C THR A 554 -9.33 17.53 -37.03
N GLY A 555 -9.80 17.82 -35.84
CA GLY A 555 -11.20 17.79 -35.46
C GLY A 555 -11.38 18.21 -33.97
N PRO A 556 -12.45 18.96 -33.62
CA PRO A 556 -12.69 19.33 -32.22
C PRO A 556 -12.96 18.08 -31.39
N ARG A 557 -12.24 17.96 -30.27
CA ARG A 557 -12.32 16.84 -29.33
C ARG A 557 -13.69 16.82 -28.67
N SER A 558 -14.46 15.73 -28.84
CA SER A 558 -15.66 15.48 -28.06
C SER A 558 -15.27 14.84 -26.72
N PHE A 559 -15.47 15.56 -25.63
CA PHE A 559 -15.39 14.99 -24.28
C PHE A 559 -16.76 14.43 -23.87
N PRO A 560 -16.80 13.42 -22.96
CA PRO A 560 -18.06 12.96 -22.41
C PRO A 560 -18.81 14.17 -21.80
N THR A 561 -20.10 14.25 -22.06
CA THR A 561 -20.95 15.27 -21.46
C THR A 561 -21.01 15.06 -19.97
N PHE A 562 -20.38 15.96 -19.23
CA PHE A 562 -20.50 16.02 -17.76
C PHE A 562 -21.89 16.61 -17.44
N SER A 563 -22.86 15.75 -17.14
CA SER A 563 -24.20 16.10 -16.66
C SER A 563 -24.18 16.58 -15.21
#